data_c021dff7ae768f0a6888a56d45d99591
#
_entry.id   c021dff7ae768f0a6888a56d45d99591
#
_cell.length_a   1.000
_cell.length_b   1.000
_cell.length_c   1.000
_cell.angle_alpha   90.00
_cell.angle_beta   90.00
_cell.angle_gamma   90.00
#
_symmetry.space_group_name_H-M   'P 1'
#
loop_
_entity.id
_entity.type
_entity.pdbx_description
1 polymer ?
#
loop_
_entity_poly.entity_id
_entity_poly.type
_entity_poly.pdbx_seq_one_letter_code
_entity_poly.pdbx_strand_id
1 'polypeptide(L)'
;MKRLRVLVLMHEDLLPPDTIEGLSDEEIADYRSEYDVCAGLEALGHEVRPLGVRADLGVVRRAIEETRPDVAFNLLEEFHGVAIYDQHVVSYLELMQQPYTGCNPRGLMLAHDKALCKQILSYHRIPTPKFTVFERGKKVRCPRRLGFPMFVKSVNEEASLGISQKSIVSNEQQLADRVAYVHEEIHSDAMAEEYIEGRELYVGLMGNQRLTAFPVWEMLFPKMPEGMARIATR
;
A
#
# COMPACT_ATOMS: atom_id res chain seq x y z
N MET A 1 26.81 14.22 7.51
CA MET A 1 25.45 13.91 7.99
C MET A 1 25.59 13.27 9.37
N LYS A 2 24.63 13.47 10.30
CA LYS A 2 24.70 12.82 11.62
C LYS A 2 24.46 11.31 11.44
N ARG A 3 25.32 10.46 11.99
CA ARG A 3 25.09 9.01 12.05
C ARG A 3 23.90 8.73 12.97
N LEU A 4 22.94 7.94 12.53
CA LEU A 4 21.77 7.51 13.28
C LEU A 4 21.81 6.00 13.50
N ARG A 5 21.18 5.56 14.58
CA ARG A 5 20.81 4.15 14.78
C ARG A 5 19.40 3.97 14.23
N VAL A 6 19.27 3.14 13.22
CA VAL A 6 18.01 2.91 12.49
C VAL A 6 17.55 1.48 12.70
N LEU A 7 16.36 1.31 13.28
CA LEU A 7 15.68 0.03 13.38
C LEU A 7 14.77 -0.11 12.15
N VAL A 8 15.06 -1.04 11.24
CA VAL A 8 14.24 -1.25 10.04
C VAL A 8 13.24 -2.36 10.32
N LEU A 9 11.95 -2.00 10.38
CA LEU A 9 10.85 -2.94 10.61
C LEU A 9 10.36 -3.50 9.27
N MET A 10 10.28 -4.81 9.15
CA MET A 10 9.82 -5.52 7.96
C MET A 10 9.12 -6.83 8.35
N HIS A 11 8.37 -7.44 7.42
CA HIS A 11 7.83 -8.77 7.68
C HIS A 11 8.97 -9.78 7.89
N GLU A 12 8.79 -10.75 8.79
CA GLU A 12 9.87 -11.68 9.12
C GLU A 12 10.35 -12.52 7.94
N ASP A 13 9.45 -12.85 6.99
CA ASP A 13 9.78 -13.60 5.78
C ASP A 13 10.54 -12.75 4.74
N LEU A 14 10.60 -11.42 4.93
CA LEU A 14 11.30 -10.48 4.04
C LEU A 14 12.65 -10.02 4.61
N LEU A 15 13.11 -10.64 5.71
CA LEU A 15 14.44 -10.35 6.24
C LEU A 15 15.51 -10.70 5.20
N PRO A 16 16.24 -9.69 4.66
CA PRO A 16 17.23 -9.95 3.64
C PRO A 16 18.48 -10.62 4.26
N PRO A 17 19.22 -11.40 3.47
CA PRO A 17 20.55 -11.87 3.84
C PRO A 17 21.55 -10.70 3.90
N ASP A 18 22.68 -10.90 4.57
CA ASP A 18 23.75 -9.91 4.69
C ASP A 18 24.34 -9.50 3.33
N THR A 19 24.25 -10.36 2.33
CA THR A 19 24.70 -10.10 0.96
C THR A 19 23.79 -10.80 -0.06
N ILE A 20 23.59 -10.17 -1.19
CA ILE A 20 22.86 -10.72 -2.36
C ILE A 20 23.84 -11.10 -3.50
N GLU A 21 25.15 -11.08 -3.26
CA GLU A 21 26.14 -11.46 -4.26
C GLU A 21 25.95 -12.90 -4.71
N GLY A 22 25.80 -13.12 -6.01
CA GLY A 22 25.62 -14.45 -6.61
C GLY A 22 24.19 -14.95 -6.67
N LEU A 23 23.23 -14.20 -6.12
CA LEU A 23 21.80 -14.50 -6.23
C LEU A 23 21.22 -13.94 -7.52
N SER A 24 20.28 -14.65 -8.11
CA SER A 24 19.51 -14.21 -9.29
C SER A 24 18.44 -13.16 -8.91
N ASP A 25 17.95 -12.43 -9.93
CA ASP A 25 16.85 -11.45 -9.71
C ASP A 25 15.57 -12.13 -9.17
N GLU A 26 15.32 -13.39 -9.51
CA GLU A 26 14.17 -14.15 -9.00
C GLU A 26 14.34 -14.49 -7.51
N GLU A 27 15.55 -14.86 -7.07
CA GLU A 27 15.84 -15.21 -5.69
C GLU A 27 15.77 -14.01 -4.73
N ILE A 28 16.04 -12.81 -5.23
CA ILE A 28 16.03 -11.59 -4.41
C ILE A 28 14.71 -10.80 -4.54
N ALA A 29 13.82 -11.19 -5.46
CA ALA A 29 12.64 -10.41 -5.83
C ALA A 29 11.76 -10.07 -4.63
N ASP A 30 11.56 -11.03 -3.73
CA ASP A 30 10.63 -10.88 -2.60
C ASP A 30 11.10 -9.87 -1.56
N TYR A 31 12.40 -9.80 -1.26
CA TYR A 31 12.98 -8.93 -0.23
C TYR A 31 13.91 -7.84 -0.78
N ARG A 32 13.87 -7.60 -2.09
CA ARG A 32 14.74 -6.59 -2.73
C ARG A 32 14.55 -5.20 -2.13
N SER A 33 13.32 -4.79 -1.86
CA SER A 33 13.03 -3.47 -1.30
C SER A 33 13.63 -3.30 0.10
N GLU A 34 13.53 -4.32 0.94
CA GLU A 34 14.07 -4.35 2.29
C GLU A 34 15.59 -4.32 2.29
N TYR A 35 16.19 -5.11 1.39
CA TYR A 35 17.64 -5.10 1.19
C TYR A 35 18.15 -3.74 0.72
N ASP A 36 17.54 -3.17 -0.32
CA ASP A 36 17.95 -1.89 -0.90
C ASP A 36 17.83 -0.75 0.12
N VAL A 37 16.81 -0.77 0.98
CA VAL A 37 16.66 0.21 2.06
C VAL A 37 17.77 0.03 3.09
N CYS A 38 18.05 -1.18 3.56
CA CYS A 38 19.12 -1.44 4.53
C CYS A 38 20.48 -1.02 3.96
N ALA A 39 20.84 -1.49 2.76
CA ALA A 39 22.09 -1.16 2.10
C ALA A 39 22.23 0.35 1.83
N GLY A 40 21.15 1.01 1.42
CA GLY A 40 21.14 2.46 1.21
C GLY A 40 21.39 3.25 2.49
N LEU A 41 20.77 2.85 3.60
CA LEU A 41 20.99 3.48 4.90
C LEU A 41 22.42 3.26 5.42
N GLU A 42 22.99 2.07 5.23
CA GLU A 42 24.37 1.75 5.57
C GLU A 42 25.38 2.55 4.72
N ALA A 43 25.13 2.66 3.41
CA ALA A 43 25.93 3.48 2.50
C ALA A 43 25.93 4.96 2.88
N LEU A 44 24.86 5.45 3.51
CA LEU A 44 24.78 6.79 4.09
C LEU A 44 25.49 6.91 5.44
N GLY A 45 26.09 5.82 5.96
CA GLY A 45 26.86 5.77 7.19
C GLY A 45 26.04 5.62 8.47
N HIS A 46 24.78 5.19 8.35
CA HIS A 46 23.92 4.89 9.51
C HIS A 46 24.25 3.50 10.10
N GLU A 47 23.89 3.29 11.35
CA GLU A 47 23.91 1.99 12.00
C GLU A 47 22.52 1.35 11.82
N VAL A 48 22.44 0.29 11.01
CA VAL A 48 21.18 -0.30 10.58
C VAL A 48 20.98 -1.64 11.31
N ARG A 49 19.78 -1.83 11.86
CA ARG A 49 19.36 -3.09 12.45
C ARG A 49 18.03 -3.53 11.84
N PRO A 50 18.01 -4.52 10.94
CA PRO A 50 16.77 -5.13 10.45
C PRO A 50 16.06 -5.87 11.59
N LEU A 51 14.73 -5.82 11.62
CA LEU A 51 13.87 -6.53 12.56
C LEU A 51 12.68 -7.12 11.83
N GLY A 52 12.61 -8.46 11.80
CA GLY A 52 11.45 -9.20 11.33
C GLY A 52 10.32 -9.15 12.35
N VAL A 53 9.13 -8.82 11.89
CA VAL A 53 7.91 -8.75 12.70
C VAL A 53 6.81 -9.53 11.96
N ARG A 54 6.13 -10.44 12.67
CA ARG A 54 4.97 -11.17 12.12
C ARG A 54 3.71 -10.91 12.94
N ALA A 55 3.72 -11.31 14.23
CA ALA A 55 2.52 -11.33 15.05
C ALA A 55 2.78 -10.99 16.53
N ASP A 56 4.01 -10.62 16.91
CA ASP A 56 4.40 -10.29 18.30
C ASP A 56 4.99 -8.88 18.39
N LEU A 57 4.24 -7.94 18.97
CA LEU A 57 4.76 -6.60 19.27
C LEU A 57 5.86 -6.60 20.34
N GLY A 58 6.01 -7.69 21.10
CA GLY A 58 7.06 -7.82 22.09
C GLY A 58 8.47 -7.80 21.47
N VAL A 59 8.63 -8.27 20.21
CA VAL A 59 9.92 -8.19 19.51
C VAL A 59 10.30 -6.74 19.21
N VAL A 60 9.32 -5.91 18.83
CA VAL A 60 9.53 -4.49 18.58
C VAL A 60 9.93 -3.77 19.88
N ARG A 61 9.21 -4.05 20.98
CA ARG A 61 9.54 -3.47 22.29
C ARG A 61 10.98 -3.80 22.69
N ARG A 62 11.34 -5.08 22.70
CA ARG A 62 12.70 -5.53 23.07
C ARG A 62 13.75 -4.85 22.21
N ALA A 63 13.57 -4.81 20.90
CA ALA A 63 14.52 -4.17 20.00
C ALA A 63 14.69 -2.67 20.31
N ILE A 64 13.61 -1.94 20.59
CA ILE A 64 13.67 -0.52 20.96
C ILE A 64 14.40 -0.33 22.30
N GLU A 65 14.07 -1.11 23.30
CA GLU A 65 14.69 -1.03 24.64
C GLU A 65 16.20 -1.35 24.62
N GLU A 66 16.60 -2.36 23.85
CA GLU A 66 17.97 -2.80 23.72
C GLU A 66 18.85 -1.85 22.90
N THR A 67 18.33 -1.40 21.74
CA THR A 67 19.13 -0.63 20.76
C THR A 67 18.97 0.86 20.88
N ARG A 68 17.85 1.32 21.47
CA ARG A 68 17.49 2.74 21.58
C ARG A 68 17.68 3.46 20.25
N PRO A 69 16.95 3.06 19.19
CA PRO A 69 17.14 3.63 17.86
C PRO A 69 16.73 5.09 17.82
N ASP A 70 17.43 5.87 17.01
CA ASP A 70 17.07 7.27 16.76
C ASP A 70 15.77 7.37 15.94
N VAL A 71 15.52 6.36 15.07
CA VAL A 71 14.31 6.24 14.26
C VAL A 71 14.01 4.78 13.90
N ALA A 72 12.74 4.40 13.85
CA ALA A 72 12.27 3.18 13.24
C ALA A 72 11.93 3.46 11.75
N PHE A 73 12.61 2.81 10.82
CA PHE A 73 12.27 2.84 9.41
C PHE A 73 11.23 1.75 9.16
N ASN A 74 9.98 2.15 8.90
CA ASN A 74 8.86 1.22 8.82
C ASN A 74 8.61 0.77 7.38
N LEU A 75 8.79 -0.52 7.11
CA LEU A 75 8.45 -1.19 5.86
C LEU A 75 7.34 -2.23 6.03
N LEU A 76 6.67 -2.26 7.20
CA LEU A 76 5.58 -3.21 7.43
C LEU A 76 4.34 -2.80 6.65
N GLU A 77 3.80 -3.74 5.89
CA GLU A 77 2.56 -3.60 5.12
C GLU A 77 1.42 -4.42 5.73
N GLU A 78 1.72 -5.20 6.78
CA GLU A 78 0.75 -6.03 7.48
C GLU A 78 1.21 -6.32 8.92
N PHE A 79 0.31 -6.90 9.73
CA PHE A 79 0.62 -7.54 11.00
C PHE A 79 -0.31 -8.72 11.21
N HIS A 80 0.25 -9.87 11.56
CA HIS A 80 -0.50 -11.13 11.77
C HIS A 80 -1.27 -11.60 10.50
N GLY A 81 -0.74 -11.34 9.30
CA GLY A 81 -1.37 -11.67 8.02
C GLY A 81 -2.53 -10.76 7.64
N VAL A 82 -2.68 -9.61 8.30
CA VAL A 82 -3.78 -8.68 8.07
C VAL A 82 -3.23 -7.29 7.73
N ALA A 83 -3.40 -6.84 6.49
CA ALA A 83 -2.84 -5.58 5.98
C ALA A 83 -3.28 -4.36 6.80
N ILE A 84 -4.57 -4.23 7.13
CA ILE A 84 -5.08 -3.11 7.91
C ILE A 84 -4.54 -3.04 9.35
N TYR A 85 -3.78 -4.03 9.82
CA TYR A 85 -3.17 -4.02 11.15
C TYR A 85 -1.80 -3.32 11.19
N ASP A 86 -1.23 -2.94 10.05
CA ASP A 86 -0.01 -2.13 9.98
C ASP A 86 -0.12 -0.83 10.79
N GLN A 87 -1.28 -0.16 10.73
CA GLN A 87 -1.57 1.03 11.52
C GLN A 87 -1.45 0.81 13.04
N HIS A 88 -1.72 -0.40 13.53
CA HIS A 88 -1.63 -0.72 14.96
C HIS A 88 -0.17 -0.84 15.39
N VAL A 89 0.71 -1.31 14.51
CA VAL A 89 2.15 -1.31 14.76
C VAL A 89 2.66 0.13 14.86
N VAL A 90 2.24 1.00 13.94
CA VAL A 90 2.61 2.43 13.99
C VAL A 90 2.02 3.12 15.23
N SER A 91 0.77 2.79 15.61
CA SER A 91 0.18 3.25 16.88
C SER A 91 1.01 2.82 18.09
N TYR A 92 1.54 1.60 18.04
CA TYR A 92 2.40 1.09 19.12
C TYR A 92 3.73 1.86 19.18
N LEU A 93 4.34 2.20 18.04
CA LEU A 93 5.53 3.08 18.01
C LEU A 93 5.24 4.45 18.62
N GLU A 94 4.06 5.05 18.36
CA GLU A 94 3.64 6.29 18.99
C GLU A 94 3.51 6.16 20.52
N LEU A 95 2.91 5.06 21.01
CA LEU A 95 2.81 4.78 22.46
C LEU A 95 4.19 4.59 23.09
N MET A 96 5.14 4.02 22.36
CA MET A 96 6.54 3.88 22.78
C MET A 96 7.33 5.19 22.66
N GLN A 97 6.74 6.26 22.11
CA GLN A 97 7.40 7.52 21.80
C GLN A 97 8.62 7.34 20.89
N GLN A 98 8.59 6.32 20.04
CA GLN A 98 9.64 5.99 19.08
C GLN A 98 9.39 6.78 17.78
N PRO A 99 10.32 7.66 17.36
CA PRO A 99 10.25 8.27 16.04
C PRO A 99 10.25 7.20 14.93
N TYR A 100 9.46 7.40 13.88
CA TYR A 100 9.33 6.46 12.77
C TYR A 100 9.17 7.16 11.43
N THR A 101 9.37 6.43 10.34
CA THR A 101 9.11 6.89 8.97
C THR A 101 7.73 6.43 8.48
N GLY A 102 7.19 7.12 7.47
CA GLY A 102 5.90 6.81 6.87
C GLY A 102 4.74 7.61 7.46
N CYS A 103 3.53 7.22 7.12
CA CYS A 103 2.31 7.86 7.61
C CYS A 103 2.04 7.54 9.08
N ASN A 104 1.35 8.46 9.75
CA ASN A 104 0.82 8.19 11.08
C ASN A 104 -0.39 7.22 11.01
N PRO A 105 -0.84 6.64 12.14
CA PRO A 105 -1.93 5.66 12.15
C PRO A 105 -3.21 6.15 11.48
N ARG A 106 -3.53 7.44 11.61
CA ARG A 106 -4.70 8.03 10.96
C ARG A 106 -4.57 8.05 9.44
N GLY A 107 -3.37 8.36 8.92
CA GLY A 107 -3.08 8.35 7.50
C GLY A 107 -3.19 6.94 6.91
N LEU A 108 -2.63 5.94 7.60
CA LEU A 108 -2.71 4.52 7.19
C LEU A 108 -4.17 4.04 7.20
N MET A 109 -4.93 4.31 8.26
CA MET A 109 -6.35 3.96 8.32
C MET A 109 -7.15 4.54 7.14
N LEU A 110 -6.87 5.77 6.75
CA LEU A 110 -7.52 6.39 5.60
C LEU A 110 -7.05 5.79 4.27
N ALA A 111 -5.78 5.44 4.15
CA ALA A 111 -5.24 4.80 2.95
C ALA A 111 -5.89 3.43 2.72
N HIS A 112 -6.09 2.65 3.77
CA HIS A 112 -6.74 1.33 3.72
C HIS A 112 -8.25 1.37 3.50
N ASP A 113 -8.92 2.53 3.54
CA ASP A 113 -10.33 2.68 3.22
C ASP A 113 -10.52 3.66 2.05
N LYS A 114 -10.46 3.11 0.83
CA LYS A 114 -10.61 3.91 -0.40
C LYS A 114 -11.95 4.63 -0.47
N ALA A 115 -13.02 4.04 0.09
CA ALA A 115 -14.34 4.65 0.08
C ALA A 115 -14.40 5.85 1.03
N LEU A 116 -13.89 5.71 2.25
CA LEU A 116 -13.81 6.80 3.22
C LEU A 116 -12.88 7.91 2.71
N CYS A 117 -11.72 7.56 2.16
CA CYS A 117 -10.80 8.51 1.55
C CYS A 117 -11.51 9.36 0.46
N LYS A 118 -12.24 8.71 -0.46
CA LYS A 118 -13.01 9.41 -1.51
C LYS A 118 -14.13 10.29 -0.96
N GLN A 119 -14.79 9.89 0.12
CA GLN A 119 -15.80 10.72 0.80
C GLN A 119 -15.15 12.00 1.39
N ILE A 120 -13.98 11.88 2.03
CA ILE A 120 -13.24 13.02 2.55
C ILE A 120 -12.78 13.94 1.42
N LEU A 121 -12.21 13.40 0.34
CA LEU A 121 -11.82 14.18 -0.84
C LEU A 121 -13.01 14.93 -1.43
N SER A 122 -14.18 14.27 -1.56
CA SER A 122 -15.41 14.86 -2.06
C SER A 122 -15.91 16.00 -1.15
N TYR A 123 -15.83 15.82 0.17
CA TYR A 123 -16.17 16.89 1.14
C TYR A 123 -15.31 18.14 0.93
N HIS A 124 -14.01 17.94 0.67
CA HIS A 124 -13.07 19.02 0.37
C HIS A 124 -13.12 19.52 -1.09
N ARG A 125 -14.08 19.05 -1.90
CA ARG A 125 -14.25 19.39 -3.32
C ARG A 125 -13.03 19.06 -4.19
N ILE A 126 -12.25 18.05 -3.76
CA ILE A 126 -11.17 17.50 -4.57
C ILE A 126 -11.78 16.50 -5.55
N PRO A 127 -11.59 16.67 -6.87
CA PRO A 127 -12.18 15.78 -7.86
C PRO A 127 -11.74 14.33 -7.65
N THR A 128 -12.71 13.43 -7.62
CA THR A 128 -12.48 11.97 -7.56
C THR A 128 -13.58 11.29 -8.37
N PRO A 129 -13.32 10.16 -9.06
CA PRO A 129 -14.34 9.41 -9.78
C PRO A 129 -15.52 9.09 -8.88
N LYS A 130 -16.75 9.21 -9.39
CA LYS A 130 -17.94 8.76 -8.66
C LYS A 130 -17.85 7.28 -8.41
N PHE A 131 -18.37 6.81 -7.29
CA PHE A 131 -18.23 5.41 -6.89
C PHE A 131 -19.43 4.89 -6.14
N THR A 132 -19.51 3.57 -6.04
CA THR A 132 -20.46 2.82 -5.20
C THR A 132 -19.73 1.66 -4.55
N VAL A 133 -20.03 1.42 -3.28
CA VAL A 133 -19.50 0.25 -2.55
C VAL A 133 -20.56 -0.86 -2.57
N PHE A 134 -20.09 -2.09 -2.79
CA PHE A 134 -20.86 -3.32 -2.71
C PHE A 134 -20.36 -4.11 -1.51
N GLU A 135 -21.13 -4.09 -0.45
CA GLU A 135 -20.80 -4.80 0.78
C GLU A 135 -20.95 -6.32 0.58
N ARG A 136 -20.04 -7.09 1.17
CA ARG A 136 -20.10 -8.56 1.15
C ARG A 136 -21.44 -9.07 1.71
N GLY A 137 -21.97 -10.11 1.07
CA GLY A 137 -23.23 -10.71 1.46
C GLY A 137 -24.49 -9.93 1.04
N LYS A 138 -24.33 -8.76 0.42
CA LYS A 138 -25.47 -8.00 -0.13
C LYS A 138 -25.62 -8.24 -1.63
N LYS A 139 -26.88 -8.14 -2.09
CA LYS A 139 -27.19 -8.29 -3.52
C LYS A 139 -26.60 -7.16 -4.34
N VAL A 140 -25.83 -7.50 -5.36
CA VAL A 140 -25.30 -6.55 -6.35
C VAL A 140 -26.45 -5.96 -7.17
N ARG A 141 -26.51 -4.64 -7.27
CA ARG A 141 -27.45 -3.90 -8.12
C ARG A 141 -26.69 -2.83 -8.89
N CYS A 142 -26.94 -2.74 -10.20
CA CYS A 142 -26.28 -1.72 -11.01
C CYS A 142 -26.62 -0.31 -10.50
N PRO A 143 -25.60 0.51 -10.18
CA PRO A 143 -25.81 1.84 -9.63
C PRO A 143 -26.33 2.81 -10.69
N ARG A 144 -27.49 3.41 -10.46
CA ARG A 144 -28.13 4.35 -11.44
C ARG A 144 -27.33 5.62 -11.72
N ARG A 145 -26.36 5.95 -10.85
CA ARG A 145 -25.56 7.20 -10.95
C ARG A 145 -24.19 7.02 -11.58
N LEU A 146 -23.83 5.77 -11.91
CA LEU A 146 -22.57 5.43 -12.60
C LEU A 146 -22.92 4.89 -14.00
N GLY A 147 -22.21 5.39 -15.01
CA GLY A 147 -22.25 4.84 -16.36
C GLY A 147 -21.12 3.83 -16.56
N PHE A 148 -21.28 2.96 -17.57
CA PHE A 148 -20.19 2.11 -18.03
C PHE A 148 -19.26 2.87 -18.99
N PRO A 149 -17.96 2.56 -19.07
CA PRO A 149 -17.28 1.51 -18.29
C PRO A 149 -17.03 1.94 -16.84
N MET A 150 -17.02 0.95 -15.93
CA MET A 150 -16.65 1.13 -14.53
C MET A 150 -15.38 0.36 -14.23
N PHE A 151 -14.63 0.84 -13.22
CA PHE A 151 -13.48 0.13 -12.67
C PHE A 151 -13.84 -0.47 -11.31
N VAL A 152 -13.70 -1.79 -11.17
CA VAL A 152 -14.06 -2.53 -9.95
C VAL A 152 -12.80 -3.03 -9.24
N LYS A 153 -12.68 -2.71 -7.96
CA LYS A 153 -11.55 -3.06 -7.10
C LYS A 153 -11.98 -3.32 -5.65
N SER A 154 -11.06 -3.88 -4.87
CA SER A 154 -11.24 -3.97 -3.41
C SER A 154 -11.28 -2.58 -2.76
N VAL A 155 -12.06 -2.43 -1.68
CA VAL A 155 -12.09 -1.22 -0.85
C VAL A 155 -10.80 -1.12 -0.03
N ASN A 156 -10.31 -2.22 0.53
CA ASN A 156 -9.28 -2.23 1.57
C ASN A 156 -7.89 -2.67 1.09
N GLU A 157 -7.81 -3.51 0.04
CA GLU A 157 -6.53 -4.05 -0.43
C GLU A 157 -5.75 -3.06 -1.29
N GLU A 158 -4.42 -3.13 -1.21
CA GLU A 158 -3.48 -2.25 -1.90
C GLU A 158 -2.64 -3.01 -2.96
N ALA A 159 -1.61 -2.36 -3.48
CA ALA A 159 -0.62 -2.93 -4.43
C ALA A 159 -1.24 -3.65 -5.62
N SER A 160 -2.38 -3.16 -6.13
CA SER A 160 -3.11 -3.73 -7.27
C SER A 160 -3.56 -5.19 -7.06
N LEU A 161 -3.71 -5.64 -5.81
CA LEU A 161 -4.17 -7.00 -5.52
C LEU A 161 -5.51 -7.26 -6.20
N GLY A 162 -5.56 -8.33 -7.00
CA GLY A 162 -6.72 -8.72 -7.77
C GLY A 162 -7.06 -7.82 -8.96
N ILE A 163 -6.29 -6.78 -9.28
CA ILE A 163 -6.53 -5.93 -10.45
C ILE A 163 -6.08 -6.65 -11.73
N SER A 164 -6.94 -6.60 -12.74
CA SER A 164 -6.69 -7.15 -14.08
C SER A 164 -7.51 -6.40 -15.12
N GLN A 165 -7.37 -6.74 -16.40
CA GLN A 165 -8.22 -6.19 -17.47
C GLN A 165 -9.72 -6.41 -17.19
N LYS A 166 -10.08 -7.51 -16.49
CA LYS A 166 -11.46 -7.79 -16.05
C LYS A 166 -11.97 -6.84 -14.98
N SER A 167 -11.11 -5.98 -14.41
CA SER A 167 -11.52 -4.95 -13.47
C SER A 167 -12.27 -3.81 -14.15
N ILE A 168 -12.12 -3.65 -15.48
CA ILE A 168 -12.93 -2.72 -16.28
C ILE A 168 -14.14 -3.48 -16.78
N VAL A 169 -15.31 -3.05 -16.37
CA VAL A 169 -16.58 -3.70 -16.68
C VAL A 169 -17.44 -2.79 -17.55
N SER A 170 -18.11 -3.36 -18.57
CA SER A 170 -18.86 -2.62 -19.58
C SER A 170 -20.36 -2.93 -19.57
N ASN A 171 -20.82 -3.82 -18.68
CA ASN A 171 -22.22 -4.18 -18.52
C ASN A 171 -22.52 -4.74 -17.11
N GLU A 172 -23.82 -4.92 -16.82
CA GLU A 172 -24.27 -5.37 -15.49
C GLU A 172 -23.79 -6.76 -15.14
N GLN A 173 -23.70 -7.68 -16.13
CA GLN A 173 -23.21 -9.03 -15.86
C GLN A 173 -21.74 -9.02 -15.45
N GLN A 174 -20.89 -8.32 -16.21
CA GLN A 174 -19.47 -8.16 -15.86
C GLN A 174 -19.29 -7.48 -14.50
N LEU A 175 -20.13 -6.49 -14.18
CA LEU A 175 -20.12 -5.85 -12.85
C LEU A 175 -20.43 -6.87 -11.76
N ALA A 176 -21.49 -7.68 -11.92
CA ALA A 176 -21.86 -8.68 -10.93
C ALA A 176 -20.77 -9.74 -10.74
N ASP A 177 -20.21 -10.25 -11.83
CA ASP A 177 -19.14 -11.26 -11.82
C ASP A 177 -17.87 -10.71 -11.15
N ARG A 178 -17.54 -9.45 -11.44
CA ARG A 178 -16.32 -8.82 -10.89
C ARG A 178 -16.47 -8.49 -9.40
N VAL A 179 -17.65 -8.05 -8.97
CA VAL A 179 -17.96 -7.83 -7.55
C VAL A 179 -17.91 -9.17 -6.80
N ALA A 180 -18.49 -10.24 -7.37
CA ALA A 180 -18.43 -11.59 -6.78
C ALA A 180 -16.96 -12.04 -6.59
N TYR A 181 -16.11 -11.86 -7.62
CA TYR A 181 -14.69 -12.17 -7.51
C TYR A 181 -14.01 -11.44 -6.35
N VAL A 182 -14.26 -10.13 -6.17
CA VAL A 182 -13.66 -9.37 -5.05
C VAL A 182 -14.16 -9.89 -3.70
N HIS A 183 -15.45 -10.24 -3.62
CA HIS A 183 -16.04 -10.77 -2.38
C HIS A 183 -15.51 -12.17 -2.00
N GLU A 184 -15.32 -13.05 -2.99
CA GLU A 184 -15.02 -14.47 -2.79
C GLU A 184 -13.52 -14.74 -2.73
N GLU A 185 -12.73 -14.11 -3.62
CA GLU A 185 -11.30 -14.38 -3.74
C GLU A 185 -10.45 -13.38 -2.94
N ILE A 186 -10.87 -12.11 -2.90
CA ILE A 186 -10.12 -11.05 -2.20
C ILE A 186 -10.64 -10.89 -0.75
N HIS A 187 -11.81 -11.42 -0.45
CA HIS A 187 -12.44 -11.35 0.88
C HIS A 187 -12.68 -9.92 1.39
N SER A 188 -12.86 -8.96 0.50
CA SER A 188 -13.09 -7.55 0.77
C SER A 188 -14.44 -7.09 0.22
N ASP A 189 -14.97 -5.98 0.73
CA ASP A 189 -15.99 -5.22 0.04
C ASP A 189 -15.45 -4.73 -1.31
N ALA A 190 -16.32 -4.66 -2.32
CA ALA A 190 -15.96 -4.19 -3.65
C ALA A 190 -16.39 -2.73 -3.85
N MET A 191 -15.57 -1.96 -4.56
CA MET A 191 -15.91 -0.63 -5.01
C MET A 191 -15.92 -0.60 -6.53
N ALA A 192 -17.03 -0.15 -7.13
CA ALA A 192 -17.06 0.26 -8.53
C ALA A 192 -17.00 1.78 -8.64
N GLU A 193 -16.17 2.28 -9.52
CA GLU A 193 -16.02 3.70 -9.79
C GLU A 193 -16.02 4.00 -11.30
N GLU A 194 -16.25 5.25 -11.68
CA GLU A 194 -16.10 5.69 -13.07
C GLU A 194 -14.68 5.37 -13.55
N TYR A 195 -14.56 4.65 -14.68
CA TYR A 195 -13.26 4.44 -15.30
C TYR A 195 -12.79 5.73 -15.94
N ILE A 196 -11.63 6.22 -15.53
CA ILE A 196 -11.02 7.41 -16.10
C ILE A 196 -9.88 6.96 -17.03
N GLU A 197 -10.05 7.19 -18.32
CA GLU A 197 -8.98 7.00 -19.28
C GLU A 197 -7.99 8.17 -19.22
N GLY A 198 -6.71 7.87 -19.17
CA GLY A 198 -5.69 8.93 -19.11
C GLY A 198 -4.32 8.42 -18.70
N ARG A 199 -3.48 9.36 -18.27
CA ARG A 199 -2.14 9.08 -17.73
C ARG A 199 -2.23 8.76 -16.25
N GLU A 200 -1.41 7.82 -15.81
CA GLU A 200 -1.25 7.47 -14.40
C GLU A 200 -0.04 8.20 -13.83
N LEU A 201 -0.30 9.10 -12.88
CA LEU A 201 0.72 9.97 -12.31
C LEU A 201 0.89 9.69 -10.82
N TYR A 202 2.14 9.73 -10.36
CA TYR A 202 2.53 9.57 -8.97
C TYR A 202 3.24 10.81 -8.48
N VAL A 203 2.95 11.24 -7.26
CA VAL A 203 3.67 12.30 -6.57
C VAL A 203 3.90 11.91 -5.13
N GLY A 204 5.18 11.87 -4.72
CA GLY A 204 5.56 11.64 -3.34
C GLY A 204 5.49 12.93 -2.53
N LEU A 205 5.05 12.83 -1.28
CA LEU A 205 5.04 13.93 -0.34
C LEU A 205 5.82 13.53 0.91
N MET A 206 6.64 14.45 1.41
CA MET A 206 7.40 14.26 2.65
C MET A 206 7.25 15.48 3.56
N GLY A 207 7.13 15.23 4.84
CA GLY A 207 7.05 16.26 5.88
C GLY A 207 5.81 16.13 6.76
N ASN A 208 5.78 16.91 7.83
CA ASN A 208 4.68 16.95 8.79
C ASN A 208 3.91 18.28 8.70
N GLN A 209 4.48 19.36 9.22
CA GLN A 209 3.87 20.71 9.17
C GLN A 209 4.12 21.42 7.84
N ARG A 210 5.30 21.21 7.27
CA ARG A 210 5.67 21.70 5.94
C ARG A 210 5.90 20.50 5.05
N LEU A 211 5.15 20.44 3.96
CA LEU A 211 5.25 19.35 2.99
C LEU A 211 6.21 19.74 1.87
N THR A 212 7.06 18.81 1.50
CA THR A 212 7.85 18.83 0.28
C THR A 212 7.22 17.88 -0.73
N ALA A 213 6.82 18.38 -1.89
CA ALA A 213 6.39 17.55 -3.01
C ALA A 213 7.60 17.16 -3.84
N PHE A 214 7.74 15.87 -4.11
CA PHE A 214 8.74 15.36 -5.04
C PHE A 214 8.28 15.56 -6.50
N PRO A 215 9.19 15.40 -7.48
CA PRO A 215 8.82 15.45 -8.89
C PRO A 215 7.70 14.46 -9.21
N VAL A 216 6.80 14.87 -10.11
CA VAL A 216 5.72 14.00 -10.59
C VAL A 216 6.30 12.94 -11.52
N TRP A 217 5.92 11.69 -11.29
CA TRP A 217 6.29 10.54 -12.12
C TRP A 217 5.09 10.07 -12.91
N GLU A 218 5.31 9.60 -14.13
CA GLU A 218 4.29 9.00 -14.96
C GLU A 218 4.59 7.50 -15.13
N MET A 219 3.59 6.66 -14.87
CA MET A 219 3.69 5.23 -15.17
C MET A 219 3.48 5.02 -16.67
N LEU A 220 4.48 4.45 -17.31
CA LEU A 220 4.44 4.14 -18.73
C LEU A 220 4.16 2.64 -18.96
N PHE A 221 3.37 2.34 -19.98
CA PHE A 221 2.98 0.99 -20.37
C PHE A 221 3.51 0.63 -21.78
N PRO A 222 4.85 0.62 -22.00
CA PRO A 222 5.43 0.51 -23.35
C PRO A 222 5.19 -0.84 -24.02
N LYS A 223 4.89 -1.89 -23.24
CA LYS A 223 4.67 -3.27 -23.74
C LYS A 223 3.21 -3.68 -23.74
N MET A 224 2.27 -2.75 -23.45
CA MET A 224 0.85 -3.08 -23.43
C MET A 224 0.34 -3.27 -24.86
N PRO A 225 -0.34 -4.42 -25.18
CA PRO A 225 -0.95 -4.63 -26.48
C PRO A 225 -1.99 -3.56 -26.83
N GLU A 226 -2.16 -3.26 -28.12
CA GLU A 226 -3.23 -2.39 -28.59
C GLU A 226 -4.60 -2.90 -28.16
N GLY A 227 -5.47 -1.97 -27.73
CA GLY A 227 -6.83 -2.29 -27.28
C GLY A 227 -6.94 -2.76 -25.82
N MET A 228 -5.82 -2.94 -25.13
CA MET A 228 -5.85 -3.17 -23.68
C MET A 228 -5.80 -1.84 -22.90
N ALA A 229 -6.55 -1.78 -21.82
CA ALA A 229 -6.53 -0.63 -20.93
C ALA A 229 -5.18 -0.50 -20.22
N ARG A 230 -4.67 0.73 -20.16
CA ARG A 230 -3.41 1.05 -19.47
C ARG A 230 -3.66 1.17 -17.97
N ILE A 231 -3.59 0.06 -17.29
CA ILE A 231 -3.80 -0.04 -15.84
C ILE A 231 -2.67 -0.86 -15.21
N ALA A 232 -2.24 -0.47 -14.02
CA ALA A 232 -1.30 -1.25 -13.24
C ALA A 232 -1.97 -2.54 -12.75
N THR A 233 -1.36 -3.68 -13.05
CA THR A 233 -1.75 -5.01 -12.57
C THR A 233 -0.58 -5.63 -11.83
N ARG A 234 -0.88 -6.55 -10.93
CA ARG A 234 0.14 -7.34 -10.24
C ARG A 234 0.55 -8.56 -11.05
#